data_db15e853c7b52045fd5cd514560cfd91
#
_entry.id   db15e853c7b52045fd5cd514560cfd91
#
_cell.length_a   1.000
_cell.length_b   1.000
_cell.length_c   1.000
_cell.angle_alpha   90.00
_cell.angle_beta   90.00
_cell.angle_gamma   90.00
#
_symmetry.space_group_name_H-M   'P 1'
#
loop_
_entity.id
_entity.type
_entity.pdbx_description
1 polymer ?
#
loop_
_entity_poly.entity_id
_entity_poly.type
_entity_poly.pdbx_seq_one_letter_code
_entity_poly.pdbx_strand_id
1 'polypeptide(L)'
;MSEIKMMQSIKDYVNNLYDLDIEKDTRKRQYVDARTFYYKLCRDLTKCNLSTIGESVGRDHSGVIHGLNNILHHLDTDEIERAYVHFGKVENLPKESYSYLEYKNGELVKELKKKKEILRLLPQLETIYNNLNELTEEQKKIVNRRNEMQFDTIARCLNRVEEIIETEVN
;
A
#
# COMPACT_ATOMS: atom_id res chain seq x y z
N MET A 1 -11.95 -0.66 6.70
CA MET A 1 -11.60 -1.05 8.10
C MET A 1 -12.29 -0.07 9.03
N SER A 2 -12.84 -0.50 10.19
CA SER A 2 -13.45 0.49 11.11
C SER A 2 -12.37 1.33 11.77
N GLU A 3 -12.68 2.60 12.10
CA GLU A 3 -11.77 3.54 12.77
C GLU A 3 -11.18 2.95 14.06
N ILE A 4 -12.01 2.26 14.85
CA ILE A 4 -11.59 1.60 16.10
C ILE A 4 -10.56 0.50 15.84
N LYS A 5 -10.76 -0.31 14.79
CA LYS A 5 -9.77 -1.35 14.42
C LYS A 5 -8.46 -0.73 13.95
N MET A 6 -8.52 0.40 13.24
CA MET A 6 -7.33 1.13 12.83
C MET A 6 -6.58 1.69 14.03
N MET A 7 -7.27 2.30 14.99
CA MET A 7 -6.66 2.77 16.23
C MET A 7 -5.98 1.65 17.02
N GLN A 8 -6.61 0.47 17.09
CA GLN A 8 -6.00 -0.70 17.73
C GLN A 8 -4.73 -1.15 17.01
N SER A 9 -4.75 -1.23 15.68
CA SER A 9 -3.56 -1.58 14.90
C SER A 9 -2.42 -0.57 15.09
N ILE A 10 -2.74 0.73 15.18
CA ILE A 10 -1.75 1.77 15.47
C ILE A 10 -1.18 1.60 16.88
N LYS A 11 -2.04 1.29 17.88
CA LYS A 11 -1.61 1.03 19.25
C LYS A 11 -0.63 -0.14 19.33
N ASP A 12 -0.97 -1.26 18.69
CA ASP A 12 -0.14 -2.46 18.65
C ASP A 12 1.20 -2.18 17.96
N TYR A 13 1.18 -1.41 16.87
CA TYR A 13 2.40 -0.98 16.18
C TYR A 13 3.30 -0.14 17.09
N VAL A 14 2.74 0.85 17.79
CA VAL A 14 3.51 1.73 18.69
C VAL A 14 4.05 0.97 19.90
N ASN A 15 3.26 0.09 20.49
CA ASN A 15 3.70 -0.76 21.60
C ASN A 15 4.89 -1.64 21.20
N ASN A 16 4.83 -2.24 19.99
CA ASN A 16 5.94 -3.04 19.47
C ASN A 16 7.17 -2.20 19.13
N LEU A 17 7.00 -1.02 18.56
CA LEU A 17 8.10 -0.15 18.17
C LEU A 17 8.91 0.34 19.37
N TYR A 18 8.23 0.71 20.45
CA TYR A 18 8.85 1.27 21.65
C TYR A 18 9.10 0.22 22.74
N ASP A 19 8.67 -1.03 22.54
CA ASP A 19 8.67 -2.11 23.54
C ASP A 19 8.02 -1.68 24.86
N LEU A 20 6.85 -1.02 24.76
CA LEU A 20 6.11 -0.40 25.86
C LEU A 20 4.62 -0.68 25.74
N ASP A 21 3.93 -0.68 26.87
CA ASP A 21 2.47 -0.57 26.92
C ASP A 21 2.07 0.89 27.17
N ILE A 22 1.59 1.58 26.12
CA ILE A 22 1.23 3.01 26.17
C ILE A 22 0.01 3.30 27.04
N GLU A 23 -0.80 2.29 27.42
CA GLU A 23 -1.93 2.45 28.32
C GLU A 23 -1.50 2.59 29.77
N LYS A 24 -0.27 2.19 30.09
CA LYS A 24 0.27 2.25 31.46
C LYS A 24 0.23 3.67 32.00
N ASP A 25 -0.33 3.82 33.23
CA ASP A 25 -0.41 5.13 33.88
C ASP A 25 0.95 5.56 34.43
N THR A 26 1.74 6.20 33.61
CA THR A 26 3.06 6.73 33.96
C THR A 26 3.38 7.99 33.17
N ARG A 27 4.17 8.90 33.80
CA ARG A 27 4.66 10.13 33.15
C ARG A 27 6.13 10.04 32.73
N LYS A 28 6.72 8.83 32.72
CA LYS A 28 8.09 8.65 32.22
C LYS A 28 8.17 9.09 30.76
N ARG A 29 9.28 9.77 30.41
CA ARG A 29 9.49 10.42 29.11
C ARG A 29 9.19 9.47 27.95
N GLN A 30 9.75 8.27 27.96
CA GLN A 30 9.56 7.26 26.91
C GLN A 30 8.09 6.91 26.65
N TYR A 31 7.23 6.86 27.70
CA TYR A 31 5.80 6.60 27.56
C TYR A 31 5.05 7.82 27.02
N VAL A 32 5.51 9.02 27.37
CA VAL A 32 4.92 10.26 26.87
C VAL A 32 5.22 10.42 25.38
N ASP A 33 6.45 10.14 24.98
CA ASP A 33 6.88 10.19 23.57
C ASP A 33 6.12 9.13 22.73
N ALA A 34 6.04 7.89 23.21
CA ALA A 34 5.29 6.82 22.54
C ALA A 34 3.78 7.15 22.40
N ARG A 35 3.15 7.71 23.45
CA ARG A 35 1.76 8.19 23.35
C ARG A 35 1.61 9.33 22.38
N THR A 36 2.55 10.27 22.35
CA THR A 36 2.51 11.40 21.40
C THR A 36 2.62 10.90 19.96
N PHE A 37 3.48 9.93 19.71
CA PHE A 37 3.60 9.25 18.43
C PHE A 37 2.27 8.57 18.03
N TYR A 38 1.65 7.84 18.94
CA TYR A 38 0.33 7.25 18.78
C TYR A 38 -0.75 8.31 18.44
N TYR A 39 -0.78 9.44 19.15
CA TYR A 39 -1.73 10.53 18.91
C TYR A 39 -1.58 11.11 17.50
N LYS A 40 -0.33 11.32 17.06
CA LYS A 40 -0.02 11.82 15.73
C LYS A 40 -0.55 10.88 14.66
N LEU A 41 -0.24 9.59 14.76
CA LEU A 41 -0.70 8.59 13.80
C LEU A 41 -2.24 8.47 13.79
N CYS A 42 -2.89 8.40 14.96
CA CYS A 42 -4.35 8.34 15.02
C CYS A 42 -5.01 9.56 14.38
N ARG A 43 -4.49 10.77 14.62
CA ARG A 43 -5.02 12.00 14.05
C ARG A 43 -4.92 12.02 12.52
N ASP A 44 -3.82 11.51 11.96
CA ASP A 44 -3.57 11.57 10.52
C ASP A 44 -4.20 10.40 9.76
N LEU A 45 -4.32 9.24 10.41
CA LEU A 45 -4.75 8.00 9.76
C LEU A 45 -6.22 7.65 10.02
N THR A 46 -6.86 8.33 10.98
CA THR A 46 -8.26 8.12 11.36
C THR A 46 -9.04 9.43 11.36
N LYS A 47 -10.37 9.31 11.37
CA LYS A 47 -11.28 10.46 11.53
C LYS A 47 -11.74 10.64 12.97
N CYS A 48 -11.10 9.97 13.94
CA CYS A 48 -11.45 10.04 15.34
C CYS A 48 -11.15 11.41 15.93
N ASN A 49 -12.02 11.87 16.83
CA ASN A 49 -11.77 13.10 17.57
C ASN A 49 -10.72 12.88 18.67
N LEU A 50 -10.15 13.98 19.19
CA LEU A 50 -9.08 13.93 20.18
C LEU A 50 -9.50 13.27 21.52
N SER A 51 -10.78 13.37 21.89
CA SER A 51 -11.32 12.71 23.07
C SER A 51 -11.26 11.19 22.94
N THR A 52 -11.77 10.67 21.82
CA THR A 52 -11.73 9.23 21.51
C THR A 52 -10.30 8.70 21.45
N ILE A 53 -9.39 9.48 20.84
CA ILE A 53 -7.95 9.12 20.78
C ILE A 53 -7.35 9.07 22.19
N GLY A 54 -7.62 10.04 23.03
CA GLY A 54 -7.14 10.07 24.43
C GLY A 54 -7.70 8.91 25.24
N GLU A 55 -9.02 8.73 25.23
CA GLU A 55 -9.73 7.67 25.95
C GLU A 55 -9.21 6.27 25.61
N SER A 56 -8.79 6.02 24.37
CA SER A 56 -8.26 4.74 23.93
C SER A 56 -6.96 4.31 24.63
N VAL A 57 -6.28 5.25 25.28
CA VAL A 57 -5.04 5.02 26.07
C VAL A 57 -5.17 5.57 27.51
N GLY A 58 -6.40 5.71 28.01
CA GLY A 58 -6.69 6.15 29.38
C GLY A 58 -6.26 7.59 29.66
N ARG A 59 -6.34 8.48 28.65
CA ARG A 59 -5.99 9.90 28.76
C ARG A 59 -7.15 10.78 28.29
N ASP A 60 -7.17 12.02 28.75
CA ASP A 60 -8.12 13.02 28.30
C ASP A 60 -7.65 13.71 27.00
N HIS A 61 -8.54 14.48 26.39
CA HIS A 61 -8.24 15.23 25.16
C HIS A 61 -7.16 16.29 25.39
N SER A 62 -7.02 16.86 26.61
CA SER A 62 -6.00 17.87 26.89
C SER A 62 -4.59 17.28 26.88
N GLY A 63 -4.45 16.00 27.31
CA GLY A 63 -3.22 15.24 27.19
C GLY A 63 -2.81 15.01 25.72
N VAL A 64 -3.78 14.74 24.85
CA VAL A 64 -3.54 14.60 23.41
C VAL A 64 -3.08 15.93 22.80
N ILE A 65 -3.78 17.04 23.09
CA ILE A 65 -3.40 18.39 22.63
C ILE A 65 -2.00 18.75 23.11
N HIS A 66 -1.70 18.52 24.38
CA HIS A 66 -0.37 18.80 24.93
C HIS A 66 0.73 18.01 24.22
N GLY A 67 0.51 16.71 23.98
CA GLY A 67 1.45 15.86 23.24
C GLY A 67 1.71 16.43 21.83
N LEU A 68 0.65 16.67 21.07
CA LEU A 68 0.75 17.13 19.69
C LEU A 68 1.39 18.52 19.55
N ASN A 69 1.14 19.45 20.49
CA ASN A 69 1.65 20.81 20.40
C ASN A 69 3.06 20.98 20.98
N ASN A 70 3.40 20.26 22.03
CA ASN A 70 4.61 20.54 22.80
C ASN A 70 5.67 19.43 22.75
N ILE A 71 5.30 18.22 22.35
CA ILE A 71 6.18 17.05 22.40
C ILE A 71 6.50 16.51 21.01
N LEU A 72 5.56 16.62 20.08
CA LEU A 72 5.69 16.05 18.73
C LEU A 72 6.99 16.45 18.01
N HIS A 73 7.44 17.69 18.17
CA HIS A 73 8.66 18.21 17.54
C HIS A 73 9.98 17.58 18.06
N HIS A 74 9.90 16.81 19.15
CA HIS A 74 11.03 16.04 19.65
C HIS A 74 11.08 14.60 19.14
N LEU A 75 10.02 14.15 18.44
CA LEU A 75 9.97 12.80 17.86
C LEU A 75 10.77 12.75 16.58
N ASP A 76 11.28 11.57 16.30
CA ASP A 76 11.97 11.30 15.04
C ASP A 76 10.96 11.32 13.87
N THR A 77 11.20 12.22 12.92
CA THR A 77 10.38 12.34 11.72
C THR A 77 10.46 11.11 10.84
N ASP A 78 11.62 10.44 10.77
CA ASP A 78 11.82 9.24 9.97
C ASP A 78 10.99 8.06 10.51
N GLU A 79 10.80 7.97 11.82
CA GLU A 79 9.90 6.97 12.43
C GLU A 79 8.43 7.22 12.04
N ILE A 80 8.00 8.48 12.03
CA ILE A 80 6.64 8.87 11.62
C ILE A 80 6.43 8.52 10.14
N GLU A 81 7.39 8.80 9.28
CA GLU A 81 7.33 8.48 7.85
C GLU A 81 7.27 6.97 7.60
N ARG A 82 8.09 6.18 8.29
CA ARG A 82 8.02 4.70 8.22
C ARG A 82 6.65 4.17 8.65
N ALA A 83 6.04 4.77 9.67
CA ALA A 83 4.69 4.41 10.08
C ALA A 83 3.66 4.70 8.98
N TYR A 84 3.73 5.84 8.28
CA TYR A 84 2.84 6.12 7.14
C TYR A 84 2.99 5.09 6.02
N VAL A 85 4.23 4.71 5.68
CA VAL A 85 4.48 3.62 4.72
C VAL A 85 3.87 2.30 5.19
N HIS A 86 4.06 1.95 6.46
CA HIS A 86 3.52 0.73 7.06
C HIS A 86 1.99 0.65 6.95
N PHE A 87 1.30 1.76 7.20
CA PHE A 87 -0.17 1.84 7.12
C PHE A 87 -0.71 2.16 5.71
N GLY A 88 0.15 2.23 4.70
CA GLY A 88 -0.23 2.49 3.31
C GLY A 88 -0.74 3.90 3.05
N LYS A 89 -0.31 4.89 3.87
CA LYS A 89 -0.68 6.30 3.78
C LYS A 89 0.47 7.16 3.26
N VAL A 90 1.00 6.75 2.13
CA VAL A 90 2.16 7.38 1.48
C VAL A 90 1.86 8.81 1.03
N GLU A 91 0.59 9.14 0.78
CA GLU A 91 0.12 10.50 0.49
C GLU A 91 0.42 11.52 1.60
N ASN A 92 0.64 11.06 2.83
CA ASN A 92 1.00 11.90 3.98
C ASN A 92 2.50 12.20 4.06
N LEU A 93 3.33 11.60 3.18
CA LEU A 93 4.77 11.80 3.16
C LEU A 93 5.14 13.03 2.32
N PRO A 94 6.15 13.82 2.73
CA PRO A 94 6.79 14.75 1.83
C PRO A 94 7.36 14.02 0.61
N LYS A 95 7.08 14.53 -0.61
CA LYS A 95 7.49 13.87 -1.86
C LYS A 95 9.02 13.78 -2.01
N GLU A 96 9.75 14.63 -1.32
CA GLU A 96 11.21 14.70 -1.29
C GLU A 96 11.81 13.81 -0.19
N SER A 97 10.98 13.22 0.69
CA SER A 97 11.49 12.39 1.77
C SER A 97 12.10 11.09 1.26
N TYR A 98 13.12 10.61 1.95
CA TYR A 98 13.78 9.34 1.61
C TYR A 98 12.79 8.18 1.64
N SER A 99 11.93 8.11 2.65
CA SER A 99 10.90 7.07 2.80
C SER A 99 9.90 7.05 1.65
N TYR A 100 9.48 8.23 1.14
CA TYR A 100 8.62 8.32 -0.04
C TYR A 100 9.33 7.81 -1.29
N LEU A 101 10.57 8.24 -1.51
CA LEU A 101 11.35 7.85 -2.69
C LEU A 101 11.68 6.34 -2.68
N GLU A 102 12.02 5.79 -1.52
CA GLU A 102 12.26 4.35 -1.36
C GLU A 102 10.99 3.53 -1.65
N TYR A 103 9.84 3.95 -1.12
CA TYR A 103 8.56 3.33 -1.44
C TYR A 103 8.26 3.36 -2.94
N LYS A 104 8.40 4.53 -3.59
CA LYS A 104 8.16 4.69 -5.03
C LYS A 104 9.11 3.84 -5.86
N ASN A 105 10.38 3.79 -5.51
CA ASN A 105 11.34 2.91 -6.19
C ASN A 105 10.94 1.43 -6.04
N GLY A 106 10.48 1.00 -4.88
CA GLY A 106 9.97 -0.34 -4.66
C GLY A 106 8.77 -0.68 -5.54
N GLU A 107 7.83 0.24 -5.70
CA GLU A 107 6.67 0.09 -6.61
C GLU A 107 7.09 -0.02 -8.07
N LEU A 108 7.98 0.86 -8.54
CA LEU A 108 8.53 0.82 -9.90
C LEU A 108 9.26 -0.50 -10.19
N VAL A 109 10.04 -1.01 -9.24
CA VAL A 109 10.73 -2.31 -9.40
C VAL A 109 9.72 -3.46 -9.53
N LYS A 110 8.63 -3.45 -8.76
CA LYS A 110 7.55 -4.45 -8.86
C LYS A 110 6.87 -4.38 -10.24
N GLU A 111 6.59 -3.19 -10.72
CA GLU A 111 5.97 -2.96 -12.01
C GLU A 111 6.88 -3.42 -13.17
N LEU A 112 8.18 -3.09 -13.11
CA LEU A 112 9.17 -3.57 -14.08
C LEU A 112 9.27 -5.10 -14.10
N LYS A 113 9.20 -5.77 -12.96
CA LYS A 113 9.19 -7.24 -12.90
C LYS A 113 7.96 -7.82 -13.59
N LYS A 114 6.78 -7.24 -13.37
CA LYS A 114 5.53 -7.66 -14.06
C LYS A 114 5.65 -7.46 -15.57
N LYS A 115 6.12 -6.29 -16.03
CA LYS A 115 6.31 -6.00 -17.47
C LYS A 115 7.32 -6.97 -18.10
N LYS A 116 8.43 -7.27 -17.43
CA LYS A 116 9.42 -8.25 -17.94
C LYS A 116 8.82 -9.65 -18.09
N GLU A 117 7.97 -10.08 -17.16
CA GLU A 117 7.33 -11.41 -17.27
C GLU A 117 6.35 -11.46 -18.45
N ILE A 118 5.56 -10.39 -18.66
CA ILE A 118 4.68 -10.27 -19.84
C ILE A 118 5.50 -10.34 -21.13
N LEU A 119 6.58 -9.57 -21.25
CA LEU A 119 7.46 -9.57 -22.41
C LEU A 119 8.08 -10.95 -22.68
N ARG A 120 8.37 -11.72 -21.64
CA ARG A 120 8.89 -13.10 -21.81
C ARG A 120 7.87 -14.05 -22.41
N LEU A 121 6.57 -13.82 -22.15
CA LEU A 121 5.49 -14.67 -22.65
C LEU A 121 5.02 -14.29 -24.06
N LEU A 122 5.28 -13.06 -24.50
CA LEU A 122 4.87 -12.54 -25.81
C LEU A 122 5.25 -13.44 -26.98
N PRO A 123 6.52 -13.90 -27.14
CA PRO A 123 6.90 -14.75 -28.28
C PRO A 123 6.15 -16.10 -28.31
N GLN A 124 5.80 -16.63 -27.13
CA GLN A 124 5.02 -17.86 -27.03
C GLN A 124 3.57 -17.64 -27.46
N LEU A 125 2.98 -16.51 -27.09
CA LEU A 125 1.63 -16.12 -27.50
C LEU A 125 1.56 -15.83 -29.01
N GLU A 126 2.54 -15.16 -29.58
CA GLU A 126 2.66 -14.94 -31.02
C GLU A 126 2.76 -16.26 -31.80
N THR A 127 3.55 -17.20 -31.28
CA THR A 127 3.67 -18.54 -31.90
C THR A 127 2.33 -19.27 -31.88
N ILE A 128 1.62 -19.24 -30.75
CA ILE A 128 0.29 -19.84 -30.62
C ILE A 128 -0.71 -19.16 -31.57
N TYR A 129 -0.72 -17.84 -31.63
CA TYR A 129 -1.60 -17.06 -32.49
C TYR A 129 -1.37 -17.37 -33.95
N ASN A 130 -0.10 -17.41 -34.42
CA ASN A 130 0.25 -17.74 -35.78
C ASN A 130 -0.15 -19.18 -36.14
N ASN A 131 0.13 -20.16 -35.29
CA ASN A 131 -0.30 -21.53 -35.49
C ASN A 131 -1.82 -21.66 -35.60
N LEU A 132 -2.58 -20.84 -34.84
CA LEU A 132 -4.04 -20.82 -34.89
C LEU A 132 -4.58 -20.21 -36.18
N ASN A 133 -3.90 -19.20 -36.74
CA ASN A 133 -4.28 -18.58 -38.00
C ASN A 133 -4.00 -19.50 -39.21
N GLU A 134 -3.05 -20.41 -39.10
CA GLU A 134 -2.74 -21.41 -40.13
C GLU A 134 -3.74 -22.59 -40.16
N LEU A 135 -4.61 -22.72 -39.16
CA LEU A 135 -5.62 -23.77 -39.13
C LEU A 135 -6.68 -23.56 -40.21
N THR A 136 -7.10 -24.65 -40.84
CA THR A 136 -8.25 -24.63 -41.76
C THR A 136 -9.54 -24.31 -41.00
N GLU A 137 -10.55 -23.81 -41.73
CA GLU A 137 -11.84 -23.45 -41.10
C GLU A 137 -12.53 -24.66 -40.41
N GLU A 138 -12.31 -25.87 -40.92
CA GLU A 138 -12.79 -27.08 -40.25
C GLU A 138 -12.05 -27.39 -38.94
N GLN A 139 -10.74 -27.22 -38.94
CA GLN A 139 -9.91 -27.37 -37.75
C GLN A 139 -10.25 -26.30 -36.67
N LYS A 140 -10.46 -25.06 -37.13
CA LYS A 140 -10.93 -23.97 -36.22
C LYS A 140 -12.27 -24.29 -35.59
N LYS A 141 -13.21 -24.86 -36.32
CA LYS A 141 -14.51 -25.30 -35.75
C LYS A 141 -14.37 -26.39 -34.70
N ILE A 142 -13.43 -27.32 -34.87
CA ILE A 142 -13.16 -28.38 -33.88
C ILE A 142 -12.53 -27.79 -32.63
N VAL A 143 -11.59 -26.88 -32.76
CA VAL A 143 -10.93 -26.20 -31.65
C VAL A 143 -11.90 -25.27 -30.90
N ASN A 144 -12.71 -24.50 -31.64
CA ASN A 144 -13.71 -23.60 -31.04
C ASN A 144 -14.79 -24.34 -30.24
N ARG A 145 -15.27 -25.50 -30.70
CA ARG A 145 -16.23 -26.31 -29.95
C ARG A 145 -15.69 -26.79 -28.58
N ARG A 146 -14.38 -26.92 -28.43
CA ARG A 146 -13.75 -27.30 -27.17
C ARG A 146 -13.34 -26.11 -26.29
N ASN A 147 -13.11 -24.93 -26.87
CA ASN A 147 -12.46 -23.82 -26.14
C ASN A 147 -12.97 -22.39 -26.53
N GLU A 148 -14.26 -22.24 -26.89
CA GLU A 148 -14.81 -20.91 -27.30
C GLU A 148 -14.45 -19.75 -26.35
N MET A 149 -14.35 -20.01 -25.03
CA MET A 149 -13.99 -19.00 -24.04
C MET A 149 -12.48 -18.67 -23.98
N GLN A 150 -11.58 -19.55 -24.43
CA GLN A 150 -10.13 -19.33 -24.31
C GLN A 150 -9.56 -18.50 -25.45
N PHE A 151 -10.07 -18.64 -26.67
CA PHE A 151 -9.61 -17.88 -27.82
C PHE A 151 -9.91 -16.40 -27.74
N ASP A 152 -11.14 -16.05 -27.38
CA ASP A 152 -11.54 -14.65 -27.17
C ASP A 152 -10.77 -13.98 -26.00
N THR A 153 -10.35 -14.79 -25.06
CA THR A 153 -9.56 -14.30 -23.94
C THR A 153 -8.11 -14.04 -24.35
N ILE A 154 -7.50 -14.93 -25.14
CA ILE A 154 -6.14 -14.74 -25.66
C ILE A 154 -6.08 -13.56 -26.63
N ALA A 155 -7.02 -13.43 -27.54
CA ALA A 155 -7.10 -12.31 -28.48
C ALA A 155 -7.27 -10.97 -27.75
N ARG A 156 -8.13 -10.91 -26.74
CA ARG A 156 -8.29 -9.71 -25.88
C ARG A 156 -7.04 -9.39 -25.09
N CYS A 157 -6.31 -10.38 -24.62
CA CYS A 157 -5.03 -10.16 -23.92
C CYS A 157 -3.96 -9.62 -24.87
N LEU A 158 -3.86 -10.14 -26.11
CA LEU A 158 -2.92 -9.66 -27.11
C LEU A 158 -3.20 -8.22 -27.52
N ASN A 159 -4.46 -7.88 -27.85
CA ASN A 159 -4.85 -6.51 -28.21
C ASN A 159 -4.57 -5.53 -27.05
N ARG A 160 -4.78 -5.95 -25.81
CA ARG A 160 -4.51 -5.10 -24.64
C ARG A 160 -3.01 -4.90 -24.38
N VAL A 161 -2.17 -5.86 -24.77
CA VAL A 161 -0.71 -5.73 -24.72
C VAL A 161 -0.22 -4.79 -25.82
N GLU A 162 -0.78 -4.87 -27.03
CA GLU A 162 -0.49 -3.95 -28.14
C GLU A 162 -0.88 -2.51 -27.78
N GLU A 163 -2.06 -2.27 -27.24
CA GLU A 163 -2.50 -0.96 -26.76
C GLU A 163 -1.56 -0.37 -25.68
N ILE A 164 -1.05 -1.21 -24.77
CA ILE A 164 -0.09 -0.77 -23.73
C ILE A 164 1.25 -0.40 -24.37
N ILE A 165 1.73 -1.16 -25.35
CA ILE A 165 2.98 -0.87 -26.05
C ILE A 165 2.86 0.43 -26.85
N GLU A 166 1.76 0.65 -27.58
CA GLU A 166 1.53 1.86 -28.37
C GLU A 166 1.37 3.14 -27.52
N THR A 167 0.77 3.03 -26.33
CA THR A 167 0.61 4.19 -25.43
C THR A 167 1.89 4.58 -24.68
N GLU A 168 2.89 3.69 -24.60
CA GLU A 168 4.17 3.98 -23.93
C GLU A 168 5.30 4.40 -24.90
N VAL A 169 5.09 4.30 -26.23
CA VAL A 169 6.06 4.72 -27.25
C VAL A 169 5.81 6.16 -27.75
N ASN A 170 4.67 6.76 -27.40
CA ASN A 170 4.34 8.16 -27.65
C ASN A 170 4.44 9.01 -26.38
#